data_db33774398f0ca37612a33ffefa91125
#
_entry.id   db33774398f0ca37612a33ffefa91125
#
_cell.length_a   1.000
_cell.length_b   1.000
_cell.length_c   1.000
_cell.angle_alpha   90.00
_cell.angle_beta   90.00
_cell.angle_gamma   90.00
#
_symmetry.space_group_name_H-M   'P 1'
#
loop_
_entity.id
_entity.type
_entity.pdbx_description
1 polymer ?
#
loop_
_entity_poly.entity_id
_entity_poly.type
_entity_poly.pdbx_seq_one_letter_code
_entity_poly.pdbx_strand_id
1 'polypeptide(L)'
;MQFFLALKTLIGPTAYEWLYAKGWPLAHINSIYNHAAKIECEPGILYDFLTLTEFEVATRPARDKYVALVMDEMSIKPKYVYNNHTQSFMGNPTIPVSEGVIKNRTSKDLTWDQSQALATHAFNAQIASLCARFKGHAGVEFTDNGWCPKAVAKWMKQLIQK
;
A
#
# COMPACT_ATOMS: atom_id res chain seq x y z
N MET A 1 -15.63 -8.89 10.70
CA MET A 1 -14.72 -7.78 11.08
C MET A 1 -14.52 -6.77 9.96
N GLN A 2 -14.31 -7.17 8.73
CA GLN A 2 -14.17 -6.26 7.56
C GLN A 2 -15.34 -5.28 7.42
N PHE A 3 -16.57 -5.74 7.61
CA PHE A 3 -17.76 -4.87 7.59
C PHE A 3 -17.66 -3.71 8.59
N PHE A 4 -17.25 -3.98 9.85
CA PHE A 4 -17.13 -2.92 10.86
C PHE A 4 -15.99 -1.96 10.57
N LEU A 5 -14.89 -2.44 9.97
CA LEU A 5 -13.79 -1.58 9.52
C LEU A 5 -14.25 -0.66 8.38
N ALA A 6 -14.96 -1.20 7.39
CA ALA A 6 -15.54 -0.42 6.29
C ALA A 6 -16.57 0.61 6.80
N LEU A 7 -17.47 0.20 7.70
CA LEU A 7 -18.45 1.10 8.31
C LEU A 7 -17.76 2.25 9.06
N LYS A 8 -16.76 1.94 9.89
CA LYS A 8 -15.99 2.95 10.62
C LYS A 8 -15.29 3.93 9.67
N THR A 9 -14.73 3.43 8.57
CA THR A 9 -14.09 4.28 7.55
C THR A 9 -15.10 5.19 6.87
N LEU A 10 -16.28 4.68 6.59
CA LEU A 10 -17.36 5.41 5.91
C LEU A 10 -17.94 6.54 6.78
N ILE A 11 -18.28 6.25 8.04
CA ILE A 11 -18.96 7.22 8.93
C ILE A 11 -17.98 8.03 9.81
N GLY A 12 -16.71 7.62 9.86
CA GLY A 12 -15.69 8.20 10.71
C GLY A 12 -15.69 7.66 12.15
N PRO A 13 -14.55 7.78 12.85
CA PRO A 13 -14.38 7.17 14.18
C PRO A 13 -15.34 7.75 15.22
N THR A 14 -15.55 9.06 15.23
CA THR A 14 -16.43 9.74 16.20
C THR A 14 -17.88 9.29 16.07
N ALA A 15 -18.41 9.19 14.84
CA ALA A 15 -19.77 8.72 14.61
C ALA A 15 -19.91 7.23 14.95
N TYR A 16 -18.90 6.43 14.65
CA TYR A 16 -18.87 5.02 15.01
C TYR A 16 -18.92 4.81 16.53
N GLU A 17 -18.09 5.53 17.29
CA GLU A 17 -18.07 5.48 18.77
C GLU A 17 -19.40 5.93 19.37
N TRP A 18 -20.01 6.97 18.80
CA TRP A 18 -21.32 7.44 19.24
C TRP A 18 -22.40 6.37 19.05
N LEU A 19 -22.46 5.71 17.89
CA LEU A 19 -23.39 4.61 17.63
C LEU A 19 -23.14 3.43 18.60
N TYR A 20 -21.88 3.06 18.82
CA TYR A 20 -21.50 2.04 19.76
C TYR A 20 -22.00 2.36 21.19
N ALA A 21 -21.78 3.59 21.67
CA ALA A 21 -22.24 4.07 22.97
C ALA A 21 -23.76 4.09 23.10
N LYS A 22 -24.51 4.16 21.99
CA LYS A 22 -25.97 4.05 21.95
C LYS A 22 -26.49 2.60 21.94
N GLY A 23 -25.61 1.62 22.09
CA GLY A 23 -25.96 0.21 22.17
C GLY A 23 -26.21 -0.47 20.82
N TRP A 24 -25.78 0.11 19.72
CA TRP A 24 -25.82 -0.57 18.44
C TRP A 24 -24.92 -1.80 18.46
N PRO A 25 -25.30 -2.91 17.79
CA PRO A 25 -24.53 -4.15 17.79
C PRO A 25 -23.25 -4.02 16.92
N LEU A 26 -22.37 -3.14 17.33
CA LEU A 26 -21.11 -2.83 16.67
C LEU A 26 -19.94 -3.48 17.41
N ALA A 27 -18.87 -3.80 16.69
CA ALA A 27 -17.64 -4.26 17.31
C ALA A 27 -16.96 -3.09 18.05
N HIS A 28 -16.35 -3.38 19.21
CA HIS A 28 -15.58 -2.39 19.93
C HIS A 28 -14.42 -1.86 19.06
N ILE A 29 -14.14 -0.56 19.14
CA ILE A 29 -13.17 0.11 18.26
C ILE A 29 -11.77 -0.51 18.36
N ASN A 30 -11.34 -0.95 19.57
CA ASN A 30 -10.05 -1.62 19.73
C ASN A 30 -9.99 -2.98 18.99
N SER A 31 -11.12 -3.69 18.91
CA SER A 31 -11.19 -4.94 18.14
C SER A 31 -11.03 -4.69 16.64
N ILE A 32 -11.55 -3.57 16.16
CA ILE A 32 -11.37 -3.14 14.76
C ILE A 32 -9.92 -2.76 14.50
N TYR A 33 -9.29 -1.99 15.39
CA TYR A 33 -7.87 -1.63 15.25
C TYR A 33 -6.95 -2.85 15.32
N ASN A 34 -7.23 -3.79 16.23
CA ASN A 34 -6.47 -5.04 16.33
C ASN A 34 -6.64 -5.90 15.07
N HIS A 35 -7.80 -5.85 14.43
CA HIS A 35 -8.00 -6.53 13.15
C HIS A 35 -7.29 -5.80 12.01
N ALA A 36 -7.39 -4.47 11.95
CA ALA A 36 -6.70 -3.67 10.95
C ALA A 36 -5.17 -3.81 11.05
N ALA A 37 -4.63 -3.90 12.27
CA ALA A 37 -3.19 -4.12 12.48
C ALA A 37 -2.69 -5.49 11.98
N LYS A 38 -3.59 -6.43 11.73
CA LYS A 38 -3.25 -7.74 11.14
C LYS A 38 -3.31 -7.73 9.61
N ILE A 39 -3.78 -6.65 8.99
CA ILE A 39 -3.75 -6.50 7.54
C ILE A 39 -2.29 -6.31 7.15
N GLU A 40 -1.75 -7.26 6.42
CA GLU A 40 -0.38 -7.23 5.98
C GLU A 40 -0.22 -6.24 4.82
N CYS A 41 0.70 -5.30 5.00
CA CYS A 41 1.11 -4.38 3.94
C CYS A 41 2.43 -4.89 3.35
N GLU A 42 2.37 -5.97 2.59
CA GLU A 42 3.51 -6.43 1.81
C GLU A 42 3.69 -5.57 0.55
N PRO A 43 4.93 -5.47 0.04
CA PRO A 43 5.17 -4.84 -1.25
C PRO A 43 4.35 -5.50 -2.35
N GLY A 44 3.76 -4.69 -3.21
CA GLY A 44 2.90 -5.16 -4.28
C GLY A 44 1.55 -4.43 -4.31
N ILE A 45 0.57 -5.09 -4.93
CA ILE A 45 -0.81 -4.62 -4.96
C ILE A 45 -1.49 -4.97 -3.63
N LEU A 46 -2.03 -3.97 -2.96
CA LEU A 46 -2.68 -4.12 -1.65
C LEU A 46 -4.14 -4.56 -1.83
N TYR A 47 -4.36 -5.83 -2.15
CA TYR A 47 -5.69 -6.39 -2.45
C TYR A 47 -6.71 -6.18 -1.35
N ASP A 48 -6.34 -6.32 -0.09
CA ASP A 48 -7.23 -6.11 1.06
C ASP A 48 -7.72 -4.66 1.11
N PHE A 49 -6.85 -3.70 0.85
CA PHE A 49 -7.21 -2.28 0.77
C PHE A 49 -8.07 -1.97 -0.46
N LEU A 50 -7.80 -2.60 -1.59
CA LEU A 50 -8.63 -2.45 -2.79
C LEU A 50 -10.04 -3.00 -2.56
N THR A 51 -10.18 -4.15 -1.89
CA THR A 51 -11.47 -4.72 -1.52
C THR A 51 -12.26 -3.80 -0.59
N LEU A 52 -11.61 -3.20 0.41
CA LEU A 52 -12.23 -2.20 1.27
C LEU A 52 -12.66 -0.95 0.49
N THR A 53 -11.82 -0.51 -0.44
CA THR A 53 -12.09 0.59 -1.35
C THR A 53 -13.28 0.31 -2.26
N GLU A 54 -13.35 -0.88 -2.85
CA GLU A 54 -14.47 -1.33 -3.68
C GLU A 54 -15.79 -1.26 -2.92
N PHE A 55 -15.81 -1.77 -1.69
CA PHE A 55 -16.99 -1.71 -0.84
C PHE A 55 -17.42 -0.27 -0.55
N GLU A 56 -16.47 0.62 -0.26
CA GLU A 56 -16.76 2.05 -0.04
C GLU A 56 -17.28 2.72 -1.31
N VAL A 57 -16.66 2.46 -2.47
CA VAL A 57 -17.03 3.05 -3.76
C VAL A 57 -18.39 2.54 -4.24
N ALA A 58 -18.74 1.27 -3.96
CA ALA A 58 -20.04 0.70 -4.35
C ALA A 58 -21.23 1.48 -3.80
N THR A 59 -21.10 2.06 -2.60
CA THR A 59 -22.15 2.84 -1.94
C THR A 59 -22.25 4.30 -2.40
N ARG A 60 -21.33 4.76 -3.25
CA ARG A 60 -21.24 6.17 -3.67
C ARG A 60 -22.02 6.46 -4.95
N PRO A 61 -22.48 7.71 -5.15
CA PRO A 61 -23.07 8.16 -6.41
C PRO A 61 -22.10 7.97 -7.58
N ALA A 62 -22.63 7.77 -8.78
CA ALA A 62 -21.82 7.52 -9.99
C ALA A 62 -20.74 8.57 -10.23
N ARG A 63 -21.02 9.86 -9.98
CA ARG A 63 -20.05 10.95 -10.14
C ARG A 63 -18.82 10.81 -9.23
N ASP A 64 -18.99 10.20 -8.04
CA ASP A 64 -17.92 10.07 -7.05
C ASP A 64 -17.03 8.84 -7.31
N LYS A 65 -17.41 8.02 -8.30
CA LYS A 65 -16.66 6.83 -8.73
C LYS A 65 -15.52 7.16 -9.69
N TYR A 66 -15.45 8.40 -10.19
CA TYR A 66 -14.30 8.85 -10.98
C TYR A 66 -13.09 9.05 -10.07
N VAL A 67 -12.02 8.32 -10.36
CA VAL A 67 -10.80 8.34 -9.56
C VAL A 67 -9.58 8.65 -10.41
N ALA A 68 -8.58 9.25 -9.78
CA ALA A 68 -7.24 9.38 -10.32
C ALA A 68 -6.32 8.40 -9.59
N LEU A 69 -5.44 7.74 -10.32
CA LEU A 69 -4.32 7.00 -9.76
C LEU A 69 -3.19 8.01 -9.53
N VAL A 70 -2.85 8.23 -8.28
CA VAL A 70 -1.76 9.12 -7.87
C VAL A 70 -0.58 8.25 -7.46
N MET A 71 0.58 8.55 -8.00
CA MET A 71 1.81 7.81 -7.71
C MET A 71 2.88 8.78 -7.22
N ASP A 72 3.57 8.37 -6.17
CA ASP A 72 4.63 9.15 -5.56
C ASP A 72 5.76 8.25 -5.08
N GLU A 73 6.97 8.76 -5.13
CA GLU A 73 8.17 8.09 -4.66
C GLU A 73 8.72 8.83 -3.44
N MET A 74 8.93 8.10 -2.37
CA MET A 74 9.48 8.63 -1.14
C MET A 74 10.79 7.94 -0.76
N SER A 75 11.77 8.70 -0.30
CA SER A 75 13.02 8.14 0.23
C SER A 75 12.74 7.42 1.55
N ILE A 76 13.31 6.23 1.69
CA ILE A 76 13.26 5.44 2.92
C ILE A 76 14.66 5.14 3.42
N LYS A 77 14.81 4.91 4.72
CA LYS A 77 16.09 4.51 5.30
C LYS A 77 16.41 3.07 4.89
N PRO A 78 17.52 2.81 4.16
CA PRO A 78 17.90 1.47 3.76
C PRO A 78 18.19 0.60 4.99
N LYS A 79 17.38 -0.43 5.20
CA LYS A 79 17.60 -1.43 6.26
C LYS A 79 16.74 -2.67 6.03
N TYR A 80 17.19 -3.80 6.57
CA TYR A 80 16.34 -4.96 6.73
C TYR A 80 15.40 -4.79 7.93
N VAL A 81 14.14 -5.15 7.73
CA VAL A 81 13.14 -5.23 8.79
C VAL A 81 12.59 -6.65 8.82
N TYR A 82 12.60 -7.27 9.98
CA TYR A 82 12.00 -8.59 10.15
C TYR A 82 10.49 -8.45 10.31
N ASN A 83 9.77 -9.14 9.43
CA ASN A 83 8.31 -9.25 9.52
C ASN A 83 7.96 -10.51 10.33
N ASN A 84 7.41 -10.32 11.52
CA ASN A 84 7.03 -11.41 12.41
C ASN A 84 5.87 -12.26 11.87
N HIS A 85 5.02 -11.71 10.98
CA HIS A 85 3.88 -12.43 10.43
C HIS A 85 4.31 -13.41 9.33
N THR A 86 5.15 -12.94 8.41
CA THR A 86 5.66 -13.76 7.31
C THR A 86 6.94 -14.51 7.65
N GLN A 87 7.50 -14.25 8.85
CA GLN A 87 8.79 -14.79 9.30
C GLN A 87 9.92 -14.58 8.28
N SER A 88 9.90 -13.43 7.62
CA SER A 88 10.83 -13.06 6.55
C SER A 88 11.45 -11.69 6.77
N PHE A 89 12.60 -11.45 6.14
CA PHE A 89 13.23 -10.14 6.10
C PHE A 89 12.72 -9.37 4.88
N MET A 90 12.26 -8.14 5.12
CA MET A 90 11.91 -7.18 4.08
C MET A 90 12.99 -6.09 4.01
N GLY A 91 13.22 -5.53 2.82
CA GLY A 91 14.19 -4.46 2.63
C GLY A 91 14.84 -4.47 1.26
N ASN A 92 14.63 -5.53 0.47
CA ASN A 92 15.09 -5.60 -0.91
C ASN A 92 14.16 -4.84 -1.85
N PRO A 93 14.67 -4.27 -2.96
CA PRO A 93 13.84 -3.73 -4.02
C PRO A 93 12.95 -4.81 -4.62
N THR A 94 11.68 -4.48 -4.82
CA THR A 94 10.68 -5.36 -5.45
C THR A 94 10.53 -5.04 -6.93
N ILE A 95 10.82 -3.80 -7.33
CA ILE A 95 10.95 -3.41 -8.72
C ILE A 95 12.42 -3.54 -9.14
N PRO A 96 12.72 -4.28 -10.22
CA PRO A 96 14.09 -4.47 -10.68
C PRO A 96 14.75 -3.15 -11.09
N VAL A 97 16.03 -3.03 -10.79
CA VAL A 97 16.87 -1.91 -11.21
C VAL A 97 17.09 -1.99 -12.73
N SER A 98 17.18 -0.86 -13.41
CA SER A 98 17.46 -0.83 -14.85
C SER A 98 18.87 -1.35 -15.15
N GLU A 99 19.03 -2.10 -16.24
CA GLU A 99 20.31 -2.69 -16.63
C GLU A 99 21.46 -1.68 -16.75
N GLY A 100 21.14 -0.43 -17.12
CA GLY A 100 22.13 0.64 -17.21
C GLY A 100 22.74 1.04 -15.88
N VAL A 101 21.99 0.95 -14.79
CA VAL A 101 22.46 1.24 -13.42
C VAL A 101 23.33 0.10 -12.89
N ILE A 102 22.97 -1.16 -13.21
CA ILE A 102 23.77 -2.33 -12.83
C ILE A 102 25.16 -2.28 -13.46
N LYS A 103 25.26 -1.86 -14.73
CA LYS A 103 26.54 -1.75 -15.45
C LYS A 103 27.49 -0.71 -14.88
N ASN A 104 26.99 0.32 -14.22
CA ASN A 104 27.80 1.37 -13.61
C ASN A 104 28.26 1.04 -12.19
N ARG A 105 27.77 -0.03 -11.59
CA ARG A 105 28.25 -0.57 -10.31
C ARG A 105 29.43 -1.50 -10.61
N THR A 106 30.65 -1.00 -10.46
CA THR A 106 31.84 -1.81 -10.66
C THR A 106 31.94 -2.90 -9.59
N SER A 107 32.33 -4.10 -10.00
CA SER A 107 32.46 -5.28 -9.14
C SER A 107 33.39 -5.14 -7.92
N LYS A 108 34.18 -4.05 -7.86
CA LYS A 108 35.06 -3.72 -6.73
C LYS A 108 34.31 -3.09 -5.53
N ASP A 109 33.09 -2.57 -5.77
CA ASP A 109 32.30 -1.86 -4.74
C ASP A 109 31.26 -2.76 -4.05
N LEU A 110 31.17 -4.02 -4.47
CA LEU A 110 30.17 -4.96 -3.96
C LEU A 110 30.81 -6.03 -3.11
N THR A 111 30.82 -5.86 -1.80
CA THR A 111 30.93 -7.00 -0.89
C THR A 111 29.69 -7.91 -1.04
N TRP A 112 29.79 -9.19 -0.70
CA TRP A 112 28.69 -10.16 -0.86
C TRP A 112 27.38 -9.67 -0.24
N ASP A 113 27.44 -8.95 0.90
CA ASP A 113 26.26 -8.33 1.56
C ASP A 113 25.68 -7.15 0.78
N GLN A 114 26.48 -6.49 -0.07
CA GLN A 114 26.05 -5.35 -0.89
C GLN A 114 25.50 -5.76 -2.26
N SER A 115 25.67 -7.04 -2.64
CA SER A 115 25.06 -7.59 -3.85
C SER A 115 23.52 -7.71 -3.75
N GLN A 116 23.01 -7.73 -2.52
CA GLN A 116 21.59 -7.54 -2.25
C GLN A 116 21.34 -6.06 -1.95
N ALA A 117 21.10 -5.29 -3.02
CA ALA A 117 20.78 -3.88 -2.88
C ALA A 117 19.61 -3.71 -1.91
N LEU A 118 19.78 -2.85 -0.89
CA LEU A 118 18.69 -2.44 -0.04
C LEU A 118 17.85 -1.41 -0.76
N ALA A 119 16.55 -1.47 -0.58
CA ALA A 119 15.65 -0.45 -1.08
C ALA A 119 15.94 0.89 -0.42
N THR A 120 16.05 1.93 -1.24
CA THR A 120 16.28 3.31 -0.82
C THR A 120 15.05 4.18 -0.97
N HIS A 121 14.07 3.70 -1.74
CA HIS A 121 12.82 4.39 -2.01
C HIS A 121 11.64 3.44 -1.91
N ALA A 122 10.48 3.99 -1.53
CA ALA A 122 9.19 3.33 -1.62
C ALA A 122 8.34 4.06 -2.66
N PHE A 123 7.83 3.30 -3.62
CA PHE A 123 6.91 3.78 -4.65
C PHE A 123 5.49 3.49 -4.20
N ASN A 124 4.71 4.53 -3.92
CA ASN A 124 3.37 4.42 -3.39
C ASN A 124 2.33 4.76 -4.46
N ALA A 125 1.36 3.90 -4.65
CA ALA A 125 0.21 4.13 -5.51
C ALA A 125 -1.04 4.35 -4.67
N GLN A 126 -1.76 5.43 -4.93
CA GLN A 126 -2.99 5.79 -4.25
C GLN A 126 -4.10 6.05 -5.27
N ILE A 127 -5.31 5.67 -4.91
CA ILE A 127 -6.53 6.04 -5.64
C ILE A 127 -7.14 7.24 -4.91
N ALA A 128 -7.38 8.32 -5.63
CA ALA A 128 -8.03 9.51 -5.12
C ALA A 128 -9.27 9.82 -5.95
N SER A 129 -10.42 10.04 -5.29
CA SER A 129 -11.63 10.49 -5.99
C SER A 129 -11.46 11.92 -6.49
N LEU A 130 -11.96 12.19 -7.71
CA LEU A 130 -11.95 13.51 -8.32
C LEU A 130 -13.06 14.42 -7.76
N CYS A 131 -14.15 13.83 -7.26
CA CYS A 131 -15.35 14.55 -6.85
C CYS A 131 -15.68 14.43 -5.37
N ALA A 132 -15.04 13.51 -4.66
CA ALA A 132 -15.30 13.24 -3.24
C ALA A 132 -14.01 13.26 -2.41
N ARG A 133 -14.13 13.41 -1.09
CA ARG A 133 -12.99 13.30 -0.17
C ARG A 133 -12.66 11.83 0.13
N PHE A 134 -12.23 11.12 -0.90
CA PHE A 134 -11.84 9.73 -0.77
C PHE A 134 -10.41 9.54 -1.26
N LYS A 135 -9.62 8.80 -0.48
CA LYS A 135 -8.28 8.34 -0.85
C LYS A 135 -8.09 6.92 -0.32
N GLY A 136 -7.58 6.05 -1.16
CA GLY A 136 -7.23 4.67 -0.79
C GLY A 136 -5.84 4.32 -1.25
N HIS A 137 -5.14 3.48 -0.50
CA HIS A 137 -3.88 2.91 -0.95
C HIS A 137 -4.17 1.76 -1.93
N ALA A 138 -3.48 1.77 -3.07
CA ALA A 138 -3.62 0.74 -4.10
C ALA A 138 -2.45 -0.22 -4.14
N GLY A 139 -1.24 0.28 -3.84
CA GLY A 139 -0.06 -0.56 -3.84
C GLY A 139 1.18 0.18 -3.35
N VAL A 140 2.16 -0.59 -2.92
CA VAL A 140 3.48 -0.11 -2.52
C VAL A 140 4.54 -1.03 -3.11
N GLU A 141 5.56 -0.46 -3.73
CA GLU A 141 6.73 -1.20 -4.20
C GLU A 141 8.00 -0.58 -3.65
N PHE A 142 8.99 -1.40 -3.42
CA PHE A 142 10.30 -0.94 -3.00
C PHE A 142 11.24 -0.83 -4.20
N THR A 143 11.95 0.30 -4.27
CA THR A 143 12.87 0.58 -5.36
C THR A 143 14.25 0.94 -4.81
N ASP A 144 15.25 0.79 -5.64
CA ASP A 144 16.57 1.40 -5.46
C ASP A 144 16.73 2.50 -6.51
N ASN A 145 17.76 3.34 -6.37
CA ASN A 145 18.11 4.34 -7.38
C ASN A 145 18.22 3.69 -8.76
N GLY A 146 17.39 4.14 -9.71
CA GLY A 146 17.42 3.68 -11.10
C GLY A 146 16.51 2.50 -11.40
N TRP A 147 15.29 2.51 -10.85
CA TRP A 147 14.24 1.55 -11.18
C TRP A 147 13.93 1.42 -12.68
N CYS A 148 13.47 0.24 -13.10
CA CYS A 148 13.15 -0.05 -14.49
C CYS A 148 11.77 0.52 -14.90
N PRO A 149 11.68 1.49 -15.84
CA PRO A 149 10.39 2.08 -16.24
C PRO A 149 9.40 1.06 -16.80
N LYS A 150 9.89 0.01 -17.48
CA LYS A 150 9.05 -1.07 -18.02
C LYS A 150 8.39 -1.89 -16.91
N ALA A 151 9.11 -2.14 -15.82
CA ALA A 151 8.58 -2.87 -14.66
C ALA A 151 7.49 -2.05 -13.96
N VAL A 152 7.71 -0.75 -13.74
CA VAL A 152 6.71 0.15 -13.19
C VAL A 152 5.48 0.24 -14.09
N ALA A 153 5.66 0.39 -15.40
CA ALA A 153 4.53 0.42 -16.34
C ALA A 153 3.72 -0.90 -16.34
N LYS A 154 4.39 -2.04 -16.15
CA LYS A 154 3.71 -3.34 -16.00
C LYS A 154 2.89 -3.38 -14.71
N TRP A 155 3.46 -2.95 -13.61
CA TRP A 155 2.78 -2.87 -12.32
C TRP A 155 1.57 -1.92 -12.35
N MET A 156 1.73 -0.72 -12.95
CA MET A 156 0.62 0.21 -13.16
C MET A 156 -0.53 -0.40 -13.96
N LYS A 157 -0.21 -1.13 -15.04
CA LYS A 157 -1.24 -1.83 -15.83
C LYS A 157 -2.01 -2.85 -15.00
N GLN A 158 -1.33 -3.59 -14.13
CA GLN A 158 -1.98 -4.54 -13.22
C GLN A 158 -2.91 -3.84 -12.23
N LEU A 159 -2.54 -2.65 -11.72
CA LEU A 159 -3.38 -1.84 -10.83
C LEU A 159 -4.65 -1.32 -11.52
N ILE A 160 -4.56 -0.95 -12.79
CA ILE A 160 -5.69 -0.38 -13.56
C ILE A 160 -6.68 -1.48 -13.99
N GLN A 161 -6.22 -2.72 -14.15
CA GLN A 161 -7.05 -3.84 -14.58
C GLN A 161 -7.86 -4.50 -13.45
N LYS A 162 -7.67 -4.06 -12.23
CA LYS A 162 -8.38 -4.51 -11.02
C LYS A 162 -9.42 -3.50 -10.59
#